data_0b0006a9d7621c4b8e94810eb0369bec
#
_entry.id   0b0006a9d7621c4b8e94810eb0369bec
#
_cell.length_a   1.000
_cell.length_b   1.000
_cell.length_c   1.000
_cell.angle_alpha   90.00
_cell.angle_beta   90.00
_cell.angle_gamma   90.00
#
_symmetry.space_group_name_H-M   'P 1'
#
loop_
_entity.id
_entity.type
_entity.pdbx_description
1 polymer ?
#
loop_
_entity_poly.entity_id
_entity_poly.type
_entity_poly.pdbx_seq_one_letter_code
_entity_poly.pdbx_strand_id
1 'polypeptide(L)'
;MRLVYADNNATTRVAPEVLEAMLPYLADEYFNPSSMYEPAQGPARAIAGARRTVARFFGGVRPDEIVFTSCATESNNAAIFGALRANRGRRHVVTTAVEHPAVLNVCRELEREGHEVTYLPVDSSGRLDTVAFVKALRPGETALVSIMHANNETGVIFPVAELARIAKETDPGIVFHTDATQSVTKLPIDLTGEFRHVDLLSFSGHKIHAPKGVGALFVRRGARWRPFLLGGHQEGGRRAGTENVAFIVGLARALELAASTHEEDERRIRLPSACRPRAA
;
A
#
# COMPACT_ATOMS: atom_id res chain seq x y z
N MET A 1 5.13 24.53 -27.84
CA MET A 1 6.11 23.61 -27.23
C MET A 1 5.36 22.42 -26.65
N ARG A 2 5.71 21.17 -26.99
CA ARG A 2 5.06 19.96 -26.44
C ARG A 2 5.71 19.67 -25.07
N LEU A 3 4.90 19.70 -23.99
CA LEU A 3 5.36 19.31 -22.66
C LEU A 3 5.55 17.79 -22.61
N VAL A 4 6.72 17.32 -22.16
CA VAL A 4 6.99 15.92 -21.85
C VAL A 4 7.14 15.79 -20.33
N TYR A 5 6.20 15.04 -19.70
CA TYR A 5 6.27 14.74 -18.29
C TYR A 5 6.94 13.37 -18.08
N ALA A 6 8.09 13.35 -17.41
CA ALA A 6 8.92 12.16 -17.22
C ALA A 6 9.16 11.80 -15.73
N ASP A 7 8.28 12.27 -14.82
CA ASP A 7 8.42 12.07 -13.38
C ASP A 7 7.21 11.31 -12.79
N ASN A 8 6.88 10.15 -13.37
CA ASN A 8 5.77 9.32 -12.90
C ASN A 8 6.01 8.73 -11.50
N ASN A 9 7.24 8.74 -11.00
CA ASN A 9 7.55 8.34 -9.63
C ASN A 9 7.05 9.37 -8.60
N ALA A 10 6.99 10.65 -8.96
CA ALA A 10 6.41 11.68 -8.08
C ALA A 10 4.89 11.63 -8.07
N THR A 11 4.25 11.56 -9.23
CA THR A 11 2.80 11.42 -9.41
C THR A 11 2.48 11.07 -10.86
N THR A 12 1.30 10.56 -11.13
CA THR A 12 0.82 10.30 -12.48
C THR A 12 -0.38 11.19 -12.83
N ARG A 13 -0.59 11.43 -14.14
CA ARG A 13 -1.82 12.01 -14.65
C ARG A 13 -2.96 11.00 -14.46
N VAL A 14 -4.14 11.46 -14.08
CA VAL A 14 -5.34 10.62 -14.06
C VAL A 14 -5.66 10.16 -15.48
N ALA A 15 -5.88 8.87 -15.68
CA ALA A 15 -6.25 8.32 -16.98
C ALA A 15 -7.66 8.81 -17.37
N PRO A 16 -7.91 9.06 -18.68
CA PRO A 16 -9.23 9.52 -19.13
C PRO A 16 -10.37 8.58 -18.68
N GLU A 17 -10.18 7.28 -18.81
CA GLU A 17 -11.16 6.26 -18.44
C GLU A 17 -11.41 6.20 -16.92
N VAL A 18 -10.41 6.59 -16.13
CA VAL A 18 -10.54 6.73 -14.68
C VAL A 18 -11.38 7.96 -14.35
N LEU A 19 -11.11 9.09 -15.03
CA LEU A 19 -11.88 10.31 -14.86
C LEU A 19 -13.36 10.09 -15.23
N GLU A 20 -13.63 9.46 -16.37
CA GLU A 20 -14.98 9.12 -16.81
C GLU A 20 -15.73 8.26 -15.79
N ALA A 21 -15.07 7.25 -15.22
CA ALA A 21 -15.66 6.39 -14.20
C ALA A 21 -16.00 7.13 -12.88
N MET A 22 -15.30 8.23 -12.60
CA MET A 22 -15.51 9.04 -11.38
C MET A 22 -16.66 10.05 -11.51
N LEU A 23 -16.89 10.59 -12.72
CA LEU A 23 -17.81 11.71 -12.94
C LEU A 23 -19.22 11.50 -12.37
N PRO A 24 -19.89 10.34 -12.53
CA PRO A 24 -21.23 10.14 -11.98
C PRO A 24 -21.30 10.36 -10.47
N TYR A 25 -20.27 9.95 -9.73
CA TYR A 25 -20.24 10.05 -8.27
C TYR A 25 -19.81 11.42 -7.73
N LEU A 26 -19.45 12.35 -8.61
CA LEU A 26 -19.15 13.75 -8.26
C LEU A 26 -20.37 14.66 -8.39
N ALA A 27 -21.37 14.28 -9.20
CA ALA A 27 -22.50 15.13 -9.52
C ALA A 27 -23.86 14.43 -9.35
N ASP A 28 -24.09 13.31 -10.02
CA ASP A 28 -25.42 12.70 -10.14
C ASP A 28 -25.70 11.70 -9.00
N GLU A 29 -24.71 10.85 -8.66
CA GLU A 29 -24.80 9.83 -7.62
C GLU A 29 -24.01 10.24 -6.36
N TYR A 30 -24.18 11.47 -5.89
CA TYR A 30 -23.45 12.09 -4.78
C TYR A 30 -23.90 11.62 -3.38
N PHE A 31 -24.86 10.74 -3.30
CA PHE A 31 -25.49 10.31 -2.05
C PHE A 31 -24.49 9.63 -1.11
N ASN A 32 -24.69 9.85 0.20
CA ASN A 32 -23.86 9.21 1.23
C ASN A 32 -24.09 7.68 1.22
N PRO A 33 -23.06 6.86 0.94
CA PRO A 33 -23.21 5.40 0.84
C PRO A 33 -23.61 4.72 2.16
N SER A 34 -23.47 5.40 3.30
CA SER A 34 -23.89 4.89 4.60
C SER A 34 -25.39 5.13 4.91
N SER A 35 -26.11 5.86 4.04
CA SER A 35 -27.54 6.13 4.23
C SER A 35 -28.41 4.94 3.81
N MET A 36 -29.59 4.81 4.45
CA MET A 36 -30.50 3.66 4.24
C MET A 36 -31.50 3.85 3.09
N TYR A 37 -31.65 5.06 2.55
CA TYR A 37 -32.60 5.34 1.46
C TYR A 37 -32.08 4.86 0.10
N GLU A 38 -33.00 4.61 -0.84
CA GLU A 38 -32.74 3.97 -2.12
C GLU A 38 -31.63 4.63 -2.95
N PRO A 39 -31.57 5.97 -3.16
CA PRO A 39 -30.50 6.60 -3.95
C PRO A 39 -29.09 6.33 -3.41
N ALA A 40 -28.92 6.10 -2.10
CA ALA A 40 -27.61 5.80 -1.51
C ALA A 40 -27.08 4.39 -1.86
N GLN A 41 -27.94 3.50 -2.33
CA GLN A 41 -27.57 2.13 -2.70
C GLN A 41 -26.65 2.06 -3.93
N GLY A 42 -26.77 3.01 -4.86
CA GLY A 42 -25.87 3.15 -6.02
C GLY A 42 -24.40 3.29 -5.57
N PRO A 43 -24.07 4.39 -4.87
CA PRO A 43 -22.75 4.61 -4.27
C PRO A 43 -22.24 3.47 -3.41
N ALA A 44 -23.10 2.88 -2.55
CA ALA A 44 -22.72 1.73 -1.71
C ALA A 44 -22.29 0.51 -2.55
N ARG A 45 -23.06 0.18 -3.60
CA ARG A 45 -22.71 -0.90 -4.55
C ARG A 45 -21.42 -0.61 -5.31
N ALA A 46 -21.17 0.66 -5.67
CA ALA A 46 -19.96 1.08 -6.37
C ALA A 46 -18.71 0.85 -5.49
N ILE A 47 -18.75 1.25 -4.22
CA ILE A 47 -17.68 0.96 -3.25
C ILE A 47 -17.45 -0.55 -3.11
N ALA A 48 -18.53 -1.33 -2.95
CA ALA A 48 -18.42 -2.78 -2.85
C ALA A 48 -17.84 -3.41 -4.11
N GLY A 49 -18.17 -2.89 -5.30
CA GLY A 49 -17.58 -3.27 -6.59
C GLY A 49 -16.08 -2.97 -6.64
N ALA A 50 -15.72 -1.73 -6.33
CA ALA A 50 -14.34 -1.27 -6.28
C ALA A 50 -13.48 -2.13 -5.33
N ARG A 51 -14.01 -2.44 -4.16
CA ARG A 51 -13.33 -3.30 -3.17
C ARG A 51 -13.07 -4.70 -3.71
N ARG A 52 -14.01 -5.30 -4.42
CA ARG A 52 -13.81 -6.61 -5.09
C ARG A 52 -12.76 -6.54 -6.18
N THR A 53 -12.71 -5.45 -6.95
CA THR A 53 -11.68 -5.24 -7.98
C THR A 53 -10.28 -5.15 -7.35
N VAL A 54 -10.11 -4.35 -6.29
CA VAL A 54 -8.84 -4.28 -5.55
C VAL A 54 -8.44 -5.65 -5.00
N ALA A 55 -9.37 -6.35 -4.38
CA ALA A 55 -9.11 -7.69 -3.81
C ALA A 55 -8.66 -8.69 -4.88
N ARG A 56 -9.30 -8.68 -6.05
CA ARG A 56 -8.95 -9.53 -7.20
C ARG A 56 -7.56 -9.21 -7.73
N PHE A 57 -7.20 -7.93 -7.80
CA PHE A 57 -5.89 -7.50 -8.29
C PHE A 57 -4.74 -8.09 -7.46
N PHE A 58 -4.91 -8.28 -6.17
CA PHE A 58 -3.93 -8.86 -5.26
C PHE A 58 -4.04 -10.39 -5.08
N GLY A 59 -4.44 -11.12 -6.10
CA GLY A 59 -4.51 -12.59 -6.09
C GLY A 59 -5.83 -13.15 -5.55
N GLY A 60 -6.89 -12.35 -5.45
CA GLY A 60 -8.20 -12.80 -5.00
C GLY A 60 -8.31 -12.91 -3.47
N VAL A 61 -7.65 -12.02 -2.75
CA VAL A 61 -7.86 -11.85 -1.30
C VAL A 61 -9.32 -11.51 -1.00
N ARG A 62 -9.74 -11.61 0.24
CA ARG A 62 -11.12 -11.29 0.62
C ARG A 62 -11.37 -9.78 0.50
N PRO A 63 -12.52 -9.35 -0.04
CA PRO A 63 -12.85 -7.92 -0.12
C PRO A 63 -12.82 -7.21 1.24
N ASP A 64 -13.18 -7.92 2.32
CA ASP A 64 -13.13 -7.39 3.68
C ASP A 64 -11.71 -7.20 4.24
N GLU A 65 -10.67 -7.62 3.52
CA GLU A 65 -9.27 -7.33 3.85
C GLU A 65 -8.76 -6.00 3.26
N ILE A 66 -9.54 -5.36 2.40
CA ILE A 66 -9.22 -4.04 1.83
C ILE A 66 -9.87 -2.92 2.66
N VAL A 67 -9.10 -1.91 3.02
CA VAL A 67 -9.55 -0.68 3.68
C VAL A 67 -9.16 0.51 2.82
N PHE A 68 -10.12 1.30 2.37
CA PHE A 68 -9.83 2.51 1.62
C PHE A 68 -9.35 3.63 2.54
N THR A 69 -8.35 4.37 2.08
CA THR A 69 -7.69 5.47 2.79
C THR A 69 -7.57 6.68 1.87
N SER A 70 -7.07 7.80 2.38
CA SER A 70 -6.84 8.99 1.55
C SER A 70 -5.54 8.93 0.72
N CYS A 71 -4.57 8.12 1.13
CA CYS A 71 -3.28 7.96 0.44
C CYS A 71 -2.43 6.91 1.16
N ALA A 72 -1.27 6.56 0.56
CA ALA A 72 -0.31 5.66 1.21
C ALA A 72 0.24 6.19 2.54
N THR A 73 0.38 7.51 2.70
CA THR A 73 0.81 8.08 3.99
C THR A 73 -0.18 7.75 5.10
N GLU A 74 -1.49 7.89 4.87
CA GLU A 74 -2.51 7.44 5.83
C GLU A 74 -2.42 5.93 6.06
N SER A 75 -2.28 5.14 4.98
CA SER A 75 -2.17 3.69 5.07
C SER A 75 -0.97 3.25 5.90
N ASN A 76 0.21 3.86 5.70
CA ASN A 76 1.44 3.57 6.45
C ASN A 76 1.28 3.92 7.93
N ASN A 77 0.73 5.09 8.24
CA ASN A 77 0.41 5.47 9.62
C ASN A 77 -0.58 4.47 10.26
N ALA A 78 -1.65 4.13 9.54
CA ALA A 78 -2.66 3.18 10.01
C ALA A 78 -2.07 1.79 10.23
N ALA A 79 -1.17 1.32 9.35
CA ALA A 79 -0.48 0.05 9.47
C ALA A 79 0.39 0.02 10.72
N ILE A 80 1.28 1.00 10.88
CA ILE A 80 2.29 1.04 11.93
C ILE A 80 1.63 1.25 13.30
N PHE A 81 0.87 2.33 13.49
CA PHE A 81 0.21 2.60 14.76
C PHE A 81 -0.83 1.52 15.09
N GLY A 82 -1.55 1.01 14.09
CA GLY A 82 -2.55 -0.04 14.27
C GLY A 82 -1.96 -1.35 14.76
N ALA A 83 -0.81 -1.76 14.22
CA ALA A 83 -0.06 -2.94 14.65
C ALA A 83 0.43 -2.79 16.10
N LEU A 84 1.03 -1.65 16.45
CA LEU A 84 1.52 -1.39 17.81
C LEU A 84 0.40 -1.32 18.85
N ARG A 85 -0.72 -0.66 18.53
CA ARG A 85 -1.90 -0.61 19.41
C ARG A 85 -2.50 -1.99 19.67
N ALA A 86 -2.36 -2.93 18.74
CA ALA A 86 -2.82 -4.31 18.89
C ALA A 86 -1.81 -5.20 19.65
N ASN A 87 -0.53 -4.81 19.72
CA ASN A 87 0.57 -5.57 20.30
C ASN A 87 1.19 -4.87 21.52
N ARG A 88 0.38 -4.41 22.47
CA ARG A 88 0.81 -3.55 23.60
C ARG A 88 1.97 -4.07 24.45
N GLY A 89 2.26 -5.37 24.42
CA GLY A 89 3.39 -5.98 25.13
C GLY A 89 4.72 -5.96 24.35
N ARG A 90 4.71 -5.52 23.10
CA ARG A 90 5.88 -5.49 22.21
C ARG A 90 6.18 -4.05 21.81
N ARG A 91 7.42 -3.64 21.93
CA ARG A 91 7.83 -2.23 21.71
C ARG A 91 8.90 -2.07 20.65
N HIS A 92 9.36 -3.14 20.03
CA HIS A 92 10.40 -3.10 19.02
C HIS A 92 9.81 -3.10 17.59
N VAL A 93 10.35 -2.25 16.73
CA VAL A 93 10.02 -2.12 15.31
C VAL A 93 11.27 -2.28 14.48
N VAL A 94 11.21 -3.02 13.39
CA VAL A 94 12.30 -3.15 12.40
C VAL A 94 11.86 -2.49 11.09
N THR A 95 12.71 -1.62 10.56
CA THR A 95 12.48 -0.94 9.26
C THR A 95 13.81 -0.74 8.54
N THR A 96 13.79 -0.19 7.32
CA THR A 96 15.03 0.17 6.61
C THR A 96 15.35 1.66 6.76
N ALA A 97 16.64 2.02 6.63
CA ALA A 97 17.07 3.42 6.65
C ALA A 97 16.65 4.21 5.39
N VAL A 98 16.13 3.53 4.37
CA VAL A 98 15.80 4.10 3.04
C VAL A 98 14.31 4.12 2.75
N GLU A 99 13.49 3.94 3.78
CA GLU A 99 12.03 4.05 3.65
C GLU A 99 11.59 5.46 3.26
N HIS A 100 10.39 5.56 2.68
CA HIS A 100 9.75 6.85 2.44
C HIS A 100 9.51 7.61 3.76
N PRO A 101 9.55 8.97 3.77
CA PRO A 101 9.28 9.76 4.97
C PRO A 101 7.98 9.42 5.70
N ALA A 102 6.96 8.89 5.01
CA ALA A 102 5.70 8.42 5.60
C ALA A 102 5.87 7.21 6.55
N VAL A 103 7.00 6.51 6.47
CA VAL A 103 7.41 5.44 7.41
C VAL A 103 8.46 5.95 8.37
N LEU A 104 9.54 6.60 7.87
CA LEU A 104 10.65 7.06 8.72
C LEU A 104 10.20 8.06 9.79
N ASN A 105 9.34 9.03 9.44
CA ASN A 105 8.87 10.02 10.41
C ASN A 105 7.94 9.39 11.46
N VAL A 106 7.14 8.39 11.07
CA VAL A 106 6.35 7.61 12.05
C VAL A 106 7.27 6.84 12.99
N CYS A 107 8.32 6.19 12.48
CA CYS A 107 9.29 5.48 13.31
C CYS A 107 10.01 6.43 14.29
N ARG A 108 10.39 7.64 13.85
CA ARG A 108 10.99 8.65 14.74
C ARG A 108 10.02 9.12 15.83
N GLU A 109 8.73 9.23 15.52
CA GLU A 109 7.73 9.56 16.53
C GLU A 109 7.56 8.45 17.56
N LEU A 110 7.56 7.19 17.09
CA LEU A 110 7.53 6.03 17.98
C LEU A 110 8.73 5.97 18.95
N GLU A 111 9.93 6.38 18.51
CA GLU A 111 11.10 6.50 19.40
C GLU A 111 10.86 7.55 20.50
N ARG A 112 10.22 8.69 20.19
CA ARG A 112 9.83 9.70 21.18
C ARG A 112 8.78 9.18 22.17
N GLU A 113 7.91 8.28 21.72
CA GLU A 113 6.94 7.59 22.56
C GLU A 113 7.55 6.42 23.35
N GLY A 114 8.87 6.18 23.23
CA GLY A 114 9.63 5.18 23.96
C GLY A 114 9.57 3.78 23.37
N HIS A 115 9.26 3.64 22.08
CA HIS A 115 9.47 2.42 21.31
C HIS A 115 10.94 2.30 20.88
N GLU A 116 11.40 1.08 20.67
CA GLU A 116 12.71 0.82 20.07
C GLU A 116 12.56 0.60 18.57
N VAL A 117 13.38 1.29 17.77
CA VAL A 117 13.36 1.13 16.30
C VAL A 117 14.74 0.71 15.80
N THR A 118 14.80 -0.39 15.08
CA THR A 118 16.00 -0.80 14.35
C THR A 118 15.89 -0.39 12.89
N TYR A 119 16.76 0.51 12.45
CA TYR A 119 16.88 0.94 11.06
C TYR A 119 17.98 0.10 10.39
N LEU A 120 17.58 -0.81 9.52
CA LEU A 120 18.53 -1.64 8.77
C LEU A 120 19.18 -0.81 7.65
N PRO A 121 20.51 -0.79 7.57
CA PRO A 121 21.20 -0.14 6.46
C PRO A 121 21.06 -0.96 5.18
N VAL A 122 21.30 -0.32 4.06
CA VAL A 122 21.51 -0.96 2.75
C VAL A 122 22.94 -0.78 2.30
N ASP A 123 23.42 -1.65 1.42
CA ASP A 123 24.75 -1.53 0.82
C ASP A 123 24.79 -0.40 -0.24
N SER A 124 25.94 -0.19 -0.85
CA SER A 124 26.14 0.82 -1.90
C SER A 124 25.30 0.57 -3.18
N SER A 125 24.75 -0.64 -3.34
CA SER A 125 23.79 -0.99 -4.40
C SER A 125 22.34 -0.84 -3.98
N GLY A 126 22.08 -0.39 -2.73
CA GLY A 126 20.75 -0.25 -2.14
C GLY A 126 20.14 -1.56 -1.65
N ARG A 127 20.90 -2.65 -1.54
CA ARG A 127 20.41 -3.98 -1.15
C ARG A 127 20.45 -4.16 0.36
N LEU A 128 19.44 -4.82 0.89
CA LEU A 128 19.34 -5.21 2.28
C LEU A 128 20.12 -6.51 2.55
N ASP A 129 20.90 -6.53 3.63
CA ASP A 129 21.52 -7.76 4.14
C ASP A 129 20.47 -8.58 4.92
N THR A 130 20.09 -9.74 4.37
CA THR A 130 19.13 -10.66 5.00
C THR A 130 19.66 -11.22 6.31
N VAL A 131 20.99 -11.39 6.46
CA VAL A 131 21.58 -11.87 7.74
C VAL A 131 21.42 -10.79 8.82
N ALA A 132 21.67 -9.53 8.47
CA ALA A 132 21.43 -8.41 9.40
C ALA A 132 19.94 -8.30 9.76
N PHE A 133 19.02 -8.51 8.80
CA PHE A 133 17.59 -8.55 9.06
C PHE A 133 17.22 -9.63 10.08
N VAL A 134 17.70 -10.88 9.90
CA VAL A 134 17.42 -11.97 10.84
C VAL A 134 17.92 -11.64 12.25
N LYS A 135 19.13 -11.07 12.37
CA LYS A 135 19.72 -10.67 13.66
C LYS A 135 18.96 -9.53 14.35
N ALA A 136 18.27 -8.69 13.58
CA ALA A 136 17.47 -7.60 14.12
C ALA A 136 16.13 -8.05 14.71
N LEU A 137 15.62 -9.22 14.33
CA LEU A 137 14.38 -9.75 14.87
C LEU A 137 14.55 -10.21 16.31
N ARG A 138 13.64 -9.79 17.19
CA ARG A 138 13.62 -10.14 18.60
C ARG A 138 12.32 -10.87 18.92
N PRO A 139 12.31 -12.22 19.02
CA PRO A 139 11.13 -12.99 19.37
C PRO A 139 10.51 -12.51 20.69
N GLY A 140 9.21 -12.32 20.71
CA GLY A 140 8.49 -11.79 21.88
C GLY A 140 8.53 -10.27 22.06
N GLU A 141 9.50 -9.55 21.44
CA GLU A 141 9.66 -8.10 21.58
C GLU A 141 9.32 -7.34 20.30
N THR A 142 9.67 -7.88 19.12
CA THR A 142 9.35 -7.23 17.82
C THR A 142 7.85 -7.30 17.58
N ALA A 143 7.22 -6.11 17.53
CA ALA A 143 5.80 -5.96 17.20
C ALA A 143 5.56 -5.92 15.70
N LEU A 144 6.45 -5.22 14.98
CA LEU A 144 6.27 -4.85 13.57
C LEU A 144 7.59 -4.89 12.81
N VAL A 145 7.54 -5.43 11.61
CA VAL A 145 8.51 -5.18 10.53
C VAL A 145 7.82 -4.33 9.47
N SER A 146 8.42 -3.24 9.04
CA SER A 146 7.91 -2.39 7.95
C SER A 146 9.02 -2.14 6.94
N ILE A 147 8.91 -2.76 5.77
CA ILE A 147 9.92 -2.68 4.69
C ILE A 147 9.20 -2.43 3.37
N MET A 148 9.60 -1.38 2.65
CA MET A 148 9.05 -1.06 1.34
C MET A 148 9.35 -2.16 0.31
N HIS A 149 8.45 -2.35 -0.67
CA HIS A 149 8.67 -3.36 -1.71
C HIS A 149 9.61 -2.86 -2.81
N ALA A 150 9.50 -1.60 -3.22
CA ALA A 150 10.40 -0.97 -4.18
C ALA A 150 10.72 0.46 -3.76
N ASN A 151 11.99 0.83 -3.83
CA ASN A 151 12.43 2.16 -3.47
C ASN A 151 12.06 3.18 -4.55
N ASN A 152 11.49 4.30 -4.14
CA ASN A 152 10.99 5.35 -5.04
C ASN A 152 12.10 6.16 -5.73
N GLU A 153 13.33 6.17 -5.24
CA GLU A 153 14.45 6.93 -5.78
C GLU A 153 15.37 6.05 -6.60
N THR A 154 15.76 4.90 -6.07
CA THR A 154 16.75 4.02 -6.69
C THR A 154 16.15 2.92 -7.56
N GLY A 155 14.86 2.60 -7.37
CA GLY A 155 14.18 1.49 -8.04
C GLY A 155 14.59 0.11 -7.53
N VAL A 156 15.37 0.02 -6.46
CA VAL A 156 15.76 -1.26 -5.85
C VAL A 156 14.54 -1.97 -5.30
N ILE A 157 14.41 -3.25 -5.63
CA ILE A 157 13.34 -4.13 -5.15
C ILE A 157 13.84 -4.92 -3.95
N PHE A 158 13.10 -4.86 -2.84
CA PHE A 158 13.38 -5.63 -1.64
C PHE A 158 12.68 -6.99 -1.69
N PRO A 159 13.29 -8.07 -1.17
CA PRO A 159 12.73 -9.42 -1.19
C PRO A 159 11.64 -9.61 -0.12
N VAL A 160 10.59 -8.79 -0.18
CA VAL A 160 9.52 -8.69 0.85
C VAL A 160 8.86 -10.01 1.14
N ALA A 161 8.60 -10.85 0.13
CA ALA A 161 7.97 -12.16 0.31
C ALA A 161 8.85 -13.08 1.19
N GLU A 162 10.16 -13.09 0.94
CA GLU A 162 11.13 -13.87 1.73
C GLU A 162 11.27 -13.29 3.14
N LEU A 163 11.44 -11.98 3.28
CA LEU A 163 11.59 -11.31 4.59
C LEU A 163 10.34 -11.52 5.46
N ALA A 164 9.15 -11.46 4.87
CA ALA A 164 7.90 -11.73 5.58
C ALA A 164 7.83 -13.19 6.06
N ARG A 165 8.23 -14.16 5.22
CA ARG A 165 8.32 -15.57 5.61
C ARG A 165 9.28 -15.76 6.79
N ILE A 166 10.49 -15.20 6.69
CA ILE A 166 11.50 -15.28 7.76
C ILE A 166 10.97 -14.68 9.08
N ALA A 167 10.33 -13.51 9.02
CA ALA A 167 9.76 -12.87 10.20
C ALA A 167 8.71 -13.77 10.88
N LYS A 168 7.83 -14.42 10.09
CA LYS A 168 6.80 -15.33 10.61
C LYS A 168 7.38 -16.63 11.15
N GLU A 169 8.44 -17.16 10.55
CA GLU A 169 9.15 -18.35 11.04
C GLU A 169 9.89 -18.05 12.33
N THR A 170 10.43 -16.84 12.48
CA THR A 170 11.12 -16.39 13.70
C THR A 170 10.12 -16.19 14.86
N ASP A 171 9.02 -15.50 14.59
CA ASP A 171 7.92 -15.30 15.56
C ASP A 171 6.62 -14.96 14.81
N PRO A 172 5.62 -15.86 14.81
CA PRO A 172 4.33 -15.63 14.16
C PRO A 172 3.57 -14.39 14.68
N GLY A 173 3.94 -13.90 15.87
CA GLY A 173 3.35 -12.69 16.46
C GLY A 173 3.85 -11.38 15.87
N ILE A 174 4.94 -11.39 15.09
CA ILE A 174 5.43 -10.23 14.36
C ILE A 174 4.43 -9.88 13.25
N VAL A 175 4.00 -8.63 13.19
CA VAL A 175 3.21 -8.11 12.05
C VAL A 175 4.18 -7.67 10.96
N PHE A 176 3.94 -8.11 9.73
CA PHE A 176 4.75 -7.68 8.57
C PHE A 176 3.96 -6.73 7.68
N HIS A 177 4.46 -5.51 7.56
CA HIS A 177 3.94 -4.45 6.70
C HIS A 177 4.89 -4.16 5.54
N THR A 178 4.34 -3.88 4.37
CA THR A 178 5.10 -3.36 3.23
C THR A 178 4.43 -2.13 2.61
N ASP A 179 5.22 -1.09 2.37
CA ASP A 179 4.83 0.01 1.49
C ASP A 179 5.07 -0.42 0.03
N ALA A 180 3.98 -0.70 -0.68
CA ALA A 180 4.00 -1.12 -2.08
C ALA A 180 3.67 0.02 -3.05
N THR A 181 3.74 1.27 -2.60
CA THR A 181 3.31 2.46 -3.38
C THR A 181 4.01 2.56 -4.73
N GLN A 182 5.26 2.15 -4.84
CA GLN A 182 6.00 2.19 -6.09
C GLN A 182 5.93 0.89 -6.89
N SER A 183 5.49 -0.21 -6.30
CA SER A 183 5.50 -1.53 -6.93
C SER A 183 4.13 -1.97 -7.47
N VAL A 184 3.03 -1.53 -6.86
CA VAL A 184 1.68 -1.84 -7.35
C VAL A 184 1.54 -1.43 -8.82
N THR A 185 1.01 -2.33 -9.65
CA THR A 185 0.90 -2.30 -11.11
C THR A 185 2.21 -2.47 -11.90
N LYS A 186 3.37 -2.33 -11.27
CA LYS A 186 4.69 -2.46 -11.92
C LYS A 186 5.33 -3.83 -11.67
N LEU A 187 5.04 -4.43 -10.53
CA LEU A 187 5.53 -5.76 -10.15
C LEU A 187 4.33 -6.65 -9.76
N PRO A 188 4.39 -7.95 -10.02
CA PRO A 188 3.37 -8.86 -9.56
C PRO A 188 3.36 -8.93 -8.03
N ILE A 189 2.17 -8.87 -7.43
CA ILE A 189 1.98 -9.00 -5.97
C ILE A 189 0.78 -9.94 -5.75
N ASP A 190 1.05 -11.19 -5.42
CA ASP A 190 0.02 -12.18 -5.06
C ASP A 190 0.03 -12.39 -3.55
N LEU A 191 -0.95 -11.79 -2.87
CA LEU A 191 -1.12 -11.90 -1.42
C LEU A 191 -1.69 -13.25 -0.97
N THR A 192 -2.15 -14.08 -1.89
CA THR A 192 -2.56 -15.47 -1.61
C THR A 192 -1.44 -16.47 -1.88
N GLY A 193 -0.49 -16.09 -2.73
CA GLY A 193 0.68 -16.87 -3.12
C GLY A 193 1.95 -16.52 -2.36
N GLU A 194 2.94 -15.96 -3.05
CA GLU A 194 4.27 -15.68 -2.47
C GLU A 194 4.25 -14.64 -1.34
N PHE A 195 3.34 -13.64 -1.41
CA PHE A 195 3.18 -12.63 -0.36
C PHE A 195 2.22 -13.06 0.77
N ARG A 196 1.90 -14.34 0.91
CA ARG A 196 0.94 -14.84 1.93
C ARG A 196 1.34 -14.56 3.38
N HIS A 197 2.60 -14.22 3.62
CA HIS A 197 3.13 -13.88 4.94
C HIS A 197 3.12 -12.38 5.26
N VAL A 198 2.78 -11.53 4.28
CA VAL A 198 2.55 -10.10 4.48
C VAL A 198 1.20 -9.89 5.15
N ASP A 199 1.17 -9.22 6.29
CA ASP A 199 -0.06 -8.93 7.03
C ASP A 199 -0.74 -7.64 6.56
N LEU A 200 0.08 -6.61 6.23
CA LEU A 200 -0.38 -5.27 5.87
C LEU A 200 0.36 -4.81 4.62
N LEU A 201 -0.37 -4.21 3.68
CA LEU A 201 0.22 -3.63 2.47
C LEU A 201 -0.44 -2.28 2.17
N SER A 202 0.38 -1.25 1.99
CA SER A 202 -0.04 0.12 1.68
C SER A 202 0.24 0.49 0.24
N PHE A 203 -0.70 1.22 -0.41
CA PHE A 203 -0.45 1.84 -1.71
C PHE A 203 -1.31 3.08 -1.95
N SER A 204 -0.96 3.87 -2.97
CA SER A 204 -1.61 5.14 -3.31
C SER A 204 -2.05 5.21 -4.76
N GLY A 205 -3.25 5.73 -5.00
CA GLY A 205 -3.85 5.84 -6.32
C GLY A 205 -3.06 6.73 -7.29
N HIS A 206 -2.50 7.83 -6.81
CA HIS A 206 -1.81 8.79 -7.69
C HIS A 206 -0.49 8.29 -8.30
N LYS A 207 -0.03 7.11 -7.95
CA LYS A 207 1.12 6.44 -8.57
C LYS A 207 0.75 5.49 -9.70
N ILE A 208 -0.56 5.26 -9.90
CA ILE A 208 -1.12 4.27 -10.82
C ILE A 208 -2.22 4.86 -11.71
N HIS A 209 -2.13 6.14 -12.05
CA HIS A 209 -3.08 6.87 -12.90
C HIS A 209 -4.50 7.06 -12.30
N ALA A 210 -4.65 6.88 -10.98
CA ALA A 210 -5.83 7.28 -10.23
C ALA A 210 -5.64 8.68 -9.61
N PRO A 211 -6.69 9.30 -9.03
CA PRO A 211 -6.57 10.63 -8.44
C PRO A 211 -5.68 10.63 -7.18
N LYS A 212 -5.14 11.80 -6.84
CA LYS A 212 -4.65 12.10 -5.49
C LYS A 212 -5.84 12.06 -4.52
N GLY A 213 -5.58 11.75 -3.26
CA GLY A 213 -6.66 11.73 -2.25
C GLY A 213 -7.33 10.37 -2.10
N VAL A 214 -6.78 9.30 -2.69
CA VAL A 214 -7.20 7.92 -2.48
C VAL A 214 -6.00 6.98 -2.42
N GLY A 215 -6.10 5.99 -1.54
CA GLY A 215 -5.20 4.86 -1.40
C GLY A 215 -5.94 3.68 -0.78
N ALA A 216 -5.22 2.63 -0.48
CA ALA A 216 -5.77 1.54 0.29
C ALA A 216 -4.71 0.86 1.18
N LEU A 217 -5.20 0.27 2.25
CA LEU A 217 -4.48 -0.62 3.14
C LEU A 217 -5.11 -2.01 3.03
N PHE A 218 -4.32 -3.00 2.62
CA PHE A 218 -4.66 -4.40 2.83
C PHE A 218 -4.38 -4.75 4.28
N VAL A 219 -5.34 -5.39 4.94
CA VAL A 219 -5.23 -5.89 6.31
C VAL A 219 -5.63 -7.36 6.30
N ARG A 220 -4.66 -8.25 6.38
CA ARG A 220 -4.90 -9.69 6.37
C ARG A 220 -5.82 -10.10 7.49
N ARG A 221 -6.77 -10.98 7.20
CA ARG A 221 -7.67 -11.54 8.21
C ARG A 221 -6.86 -12.24 9.30
N GLY A 222 -7.11 -11.84 10.54
CA GLY A 222 -6.37 -12.34 11.71
C GLY A 222 -5.08 -11.59 12.04
N ALA A 223 -4.65 -10.64 11.21
CA ALA A 223 -3.55 -9.76 11.55
C ALA A 223 -3.84 -8.97 12.83
N ARG A 224 -2.85 -8.84 13.69
CA ARG A 224 -2.94 -8.03 14.92
C ARG A 224 -2.87 -6.56 14.55
N TRP A 225 -4.04 -5.97 14.30
CA TRP A 225 -4.16 -4.59 13.89
C TRP A 225 -5.42 -3.95 14.48
N ARG A 226 -5.36 -2.65 14.79
CA ARG A 226 -6.50 -1.85 15.27
C ARG A 226 -6.65 -0.59 14.41
N PRO A 227 -7.88 -0.08 14.24
CA PRO A 227 -8.14 1.15 13.49
C PRO A 227 -7.30 2.32 13.99
N PHE A 228 -6.81 3.10 13.04
CA PHE A 228 -6.06 4.33 13.31
C PHE A 228 -6.98 5.53 13.42
N LEU A 229 -7.87 5.72 12.45
CA LEU A 229 -8.84 6.80 12.39
C LEU A 229 -10.16 6.32 12.99
N LEU A 230 -10.54 6.93 14.12
CA LEU A 230 -11.73 6.55 14.87
C LEU A 230 -12.89 7.51 14.59
N GLY A 231 -14.13 6.99 14.60
CA GLY A 231 -15.35 7.77 14.36
C GLY A 231 -16.53 6.88 14.01
N GLY A 232 -17.19 7.14 12.88
CA GLY A 232 -18.33 6.35 12.41
C GLY A 232 -17.95 4.94 11.91
N HIS A 233 -18.95 4.20 11.44
CA HIS A 233 -18.82 2.79 11.08
C HIS A 233 -18.35 2.53 9.65
N GLN A 234 -17.88 3.58 8.92
CA GLN A 234 -17.36 3.44 7.57
C GLN A 234 -16.23 2.39 7.52
N GLU A 235 -16.01 1.81 6.36
CA GLU A 235 -15.04 0.73 6.17
C GLU A 235 -15.21 -0.44 7.17
N GLY A 236 -16.45 -0.71 7.61
CA GLY A 236 -16.73 -1.72 8.64
C GLY A 236 -16.16 -1.38 10.02
N GLY A 237 -16.07 -0.09 10.36
CA GLY A 237 -15.49 0.41 11.61
C GLY A 237 -13.95 0.43 11.62
N ARG A 238 -13.32 0.18 10.47
CA ARG A 238 -11.85 0.11 10.37
C ARG A 238 -11.20 1.43 9.95
N ARG A 239 -11.96 2.31 9.32
CA ARG A 239 -11.52 3.66 8.97
C ARG A 239 -12.73 4.58 8.92
N ALA A 240 -12.84 5.47 9.87
CA ALA A 240 -13.95 6.41 9.97
C ALA A 240 -13.86 7.56 8.96
N GLY A 241 -14.99 8.20 8.70
CA GLY A 241 -15.14 9.31 7.77
C GLY A 241 -15.86 8.87 6.49
N THR A 242 -16.74 9.74 5.99
CA THR A 242 -17.53 9.48 4.79
C THR A 242 -16.65 9.05 3.64
N GLU A 243 -17.02 7.96 2.97
CA GLU A 243 -16.24 7.37 1.89
C GLU A 243 -16.26 8.28 0.65
N ASN A 244 -15.11 8.48 0.05
CA ASN A 244 -14.95 9.20 -1.20
C ASN A 244 -15.25 8.27 -2.38
N VAL A 245 -16.54 8.10 -2.69
CA VAL A 245 -17.03 7.14 -3.69
C VAL A 245 -16.35 7.32 -5.04
N ALA A 246 -16.31 8.55 -5.55
CA ALA A 246 -15.71 8.86 -6.85
C ALA A 246 -14.24 8.39 -6.94
N PHE A 247 -13.43 8.71 -5.92
CA PHE A 247 -12.01 8.39 -5.94
C PHE A 247 -11.75 6.91 -5.70
N ILE A 248 -12.59 6.24 -4.90
CA ILE A 248 -12.55 4.79 -4.68
C ILE A 248 -12.85 4.05 -5.99
N VAL A 249 -13.86 4.49 -6.74
CA VAL A 249 -14.18 3.95 -8.08
C VAL A 249 -13.02 4.21 -9.04
N GLY A 250 -12.45 5.43 -9.02
CA GLY A 250 -11.27 5.77 -9.81
C GLY A 250 -10.05 4.90 -9.52
N LEU A 251 -9.80 4.59 -8.23
CA LEU A 251 -8.72 3.68 -7.83
C LEU A 251 -8.91 2.27 -8.42
N ALA A 252 -10.12 1.72 -8.31
CA ALA A 252 -10.44 0.40 -8.86
C ALA A 252 -10.29 0.38 -10.38
N ARG A 253 -10.79 1.42 -11.07
CA ARG A 253 -10.68 1.51 -12.52
C ARG A 253 -9.22 1.60 -12.99
N ALA A 254 -8.37 2.32 -12.26
CA ALA A 254 -6.93 2.38 -12.56
C ALA A 254 -6.25 1.00 -12.44
N LEU A 255 -6.61 0.20 -11.45
CA LEU A 255 -6.11 -1.17 -11.31
C LEU A 255 -6.59 -2.10 -12.44
N GLU A 256 -7.85 -1.97 -12.88
CA GLU A 256 -8.37 -2.70 -14.04
C GLU A 256 -7.60 -2.37 -15.32
N LEU A 257 -7.35 -1.09 -15.57
CA LEU A 257 -6.57 -0.64 -16.72
C LEU A 257 -5.14 -1.21 -16.67
N ALA A 258 -4.48 -1.08 -15.53
CA ALA A 258 -3.13 -1.61 -15.37
C ALA A 258 -3.06 -3.14 -15.58
N ALA A 259 -4.06 -3.88 -15.10
CA ALA A 259 -4.14 -5.33 -15.34
C ALA A 259 -4.31 -5.67 -16.83
N SER A 260 -5.03 -4.84 -17.59
CA SER A 260 -5.25 -5.06 -19.03
C SER A 260 -4.06 -4.66 -19.91
N THR A 261 -3.18 -3.75 -19.44
CA THR A 261 -2.02 -3.25 -20.22
C THR A 261 -0.69 -3.86 -19.78
N HIS A 262 -0.68 -4.65 -18.73
CA HIS A 262 0.54 -5.15 -18.07
C HIS A 262 1.54 -5.79 -19.05
N GLU A 263 1.09 -6.70 -19.93
CA GLU A 263 1.96 -7.36 -20.91
C GLU A 263 2.54 -6.40 -21.97
N GLU A 264 1.78 -5.38 -22.35
CA GLU A 264 2.23 -4.36 -23.29
C GLU A 264 3.26 -3.42 -22.64
N ASP A 265 3.01 -3.01 -21.39
CA ASP A 265 3.92 -2.15 -20.64
C ASP A 265 5.22 -2.88 -20.31
N GLU A 266 5.19 -4.15 -19.93
CA GLU A 266 6.40 -4.98 -19.78
C GLU A 266 7.21 -5.05 -21.07
N ARG A 267 6.56 -5.27 -22.21
CA ARG A 267 7.24 -5.28 -23.52
C ARG A 267 7.91 -3.94 -23.82
N ARG A 268 7.22 -2.83 -23.57
CA ARG A 268 7.77 -1.47 -23.77
C ARG A 268 8.97 -1.19 -22.87
N ILE A 269 8.95 -1.61 -21.61
CA ILE A 269 10.05 -1.41 -20.65
C ILE A 269 11.26 -2.29 -21.01
N ARG A 270 11.05 -3.50 -21.52
CA ARG A 270 12.11 -4.43 -21.92
C ARG A 270 12.73 -4.11 -23.27
N LEU A 271 12.13 -3.26 -24.11
CA LEU A 271 12.78 -2.80 -25.34
C LEU A 271 14.09 -2.10 -24.98
N PRO A 272 15.22 -2.46 -25.63
CA PRO A 272 16.50 -1.80 -25.36
C PRO A 272 16.32 -0.32 -25.60
N SER A 273 16.43 0.49 -24.55
CA SER A 273 16.46 1.92 -24.72
C SER A 273 17.69 2.25 -25.56
N ALA A 274 17.48 2.81 -26.74
CA ALA A 274 18.56 3.38 -27.58
C ALA A 274 19.34 4.51 -26.86
N CYS A 275 19.00 4.74 -25.58
CA CYS A 275 19.55 5.75 -24.68
C CYS A 275 20.33 5.15 -23.50
N ARG A 276 21.09 4.08 -23.69
CA ARG A 276 22.16 3.80 -22.72
C ARG A 276 23.34 4.72 -23.05
N PRO A 277 23.78 5.61 -22.11
CA PRO A 277 25.07 6.28 -22.31
C PRO A 277 26.11 5.18 -22.47
N ARG A 278 26.89 5.25 -23.56
CA ARG A 278 28.08 4.41 -23.70
C ARG A 278 28.96 4.77 -22.51
N ALA A 279 29.25 3.79 -21.67
CA ALA A 279 30.26 3.93 -20.65
C ALA A 279 31.58 4.34 -21.37
N ALA A 280 32.11 5.48 -20.99
CA ALA A 280 33.42 5.94 -21.41
C ALA A 280 34.50 5.14 -20.67
#